data_2b61276e6d8df6cb3ad91aec7f905c6f
#
_entry.id   2b61276e6d8df6cb3ad91aec7f905c6f
#
_cell.length_a   1.000
_cell.length_b   1.000
_cell.length_c   1.000
_cell.angle_alpha   90.00
_cell.angle_beta   90.00
_cell.angle_gamma   90.00
#
_symmetry.space_group_name_H-M   'P 1'
#
loop_
_entity.id
_entity.type
_entity.pdbx_description
1 polymer ?
#
loop_
_entity_poly.entity_id
_entity_poly.type
_entity_poly.pdbx_seq_one_letter_code
_entity_poly.pdbx_strand_id
1 'polypeptide(L)'
;MDAYAGYGGNFIDTADMYNQWVPGHIGGESESIIGSWMKARNNRQSMVVATKVSKMDRLPGLSAANIFAACEESLNRLQTDHIDLYYSHADDESVAMEETLGAYAQLIAQGKVRYIAASNFSPERLRQAIKISEENNLPSYCAVQDLYNVVDRTTYESEMAQTVADLGISNIPFYGIARGFLTGKYRPGTTEVDSKRAAGAREYANDKNYAVLAVMDEISVAHNNAPLAVIALAWLRAQPTVSAPIASARTVEQLDEIIQIIDLSTSEVEQLSAISA
;
A
#
# COMPACT_ATOMS: atom_id res chain seq x y z
N MET A 1 13.29 -10.43 2.77
CA MET A 1 13.31 -9.44 3.89
C MET A 1 14.73 -9.06 4.31
N ASP A 2 15.68 -10.00 4.47
CA ASP A 2 17.07 -9.66 4.85
C ASP A 2 17.74 -8.67 3.88
N ALA A 3 17.61 -8.90 2.56
CA ALA A 3 18.14 -7.98 1.56
C ALA A 3 17.49 -6.58 1.64
N TYR A 4 16.17 -6.52 1.85
CA TYR A 4 15.44 -5.25 2.02
C TYR A 4 15.95 -4.45 3.23
N ALA A 5 16.09 -5.12 4.38
CA ALA A 5 16.67 -4.48 5.58
C ALA A 5 18.14 -4.10 5.37
N GLY A 6 18.91 -4.89 4.61
CA GLY A 6 20.29 -4.60 4.24
C GLY A 6 20.45 -3.36 3.37
N TYR A 7 19.44 -3.00 2.57
CA TYR A 7 19.37 -1.74 1.82
C TYR A 7 18.86 -0.55 2.66
N GLY A 8 18.62 -0.74 3.96
CA GLY A 8 18.06 0.30 4.84
C GLY A 8 16.54 0.40 4.80
N GLY A 9 15.87 -0.50 4.10
CA GLY A 9 14.41 -0.58 4.08
C GLY A 9 13.87 -0.99 5.44
N ASN A 10 12.85 -0.26 5.93
CA ASN A 10 12.30 -0.49 7.26
C ASN A 10 10.77 -0.49 7.33
N PHE A 11 10.05 -0.12 6.27
CA PHE A 11 8.60 -0.12 6.25
C PHE A 11 8.07 -1.41 5.62
N ILE A 12 7.29 -2.20 6.38
CA ILE A 12 6.70 -3.46 5.93
C ILE A 12 5.19 -3.34 5.99
N ASP A 13 4.52 -3.51 4.84
CA ASP A 13 3.07 -3.52 4.71
C ASP A 13 2.53 -4.94 4.57
N THR A 14 1.57 -5.30 5.41
CA THR A 14 0.84 -6.57 5.39
C THR A 14 -0.64 -6.37 5.69
N ALA A 15 -1.38 -7.44 5.89
CA ALA A 15 -2.77 -7.44 6.38
C ALA A 15 -3.11 -8.79 7.01
N ASP A 16 -4.10 -8.78 7.90
CA ASP A 16 -4.65 -9.98 8.54
C ASP A 16 -5.18 -11.01 7.54
N MET A 17 -5.83 -10.55 6.46
CA MET A 17 -6.44 -11.39 5.44
C MET A 17 -5.44 -11.94 4.39
N TYR A 18 -4.20 -11.45 4.35
CA TYR A 18 -3.31 -11.82 3.25
C TYR A 18 -3.05 -13.32 3.22
N ASN A 19 -3.22 -13.87 2.01
CA ASN A 19 -3.17 -15.28 1.62
C ASN A 19 -4.42 -16.11 1.94
N GLN A 20 -5.49 -15.59 2.55
CA GLN A 20 -6.73 -16.35 2.78
C GLN A 20 -7.35 -16.94 1.50
N TRP A 21 -7.05 -16.36 0.32
CA TRP A 21 -7.50 -16.85 -1.00
C TRP A 21 -6.72 -18.07 -1.51
N VAL A 22 -5.66 -18.48 -0.81
CA VAL A 22 -4.87 -19.66 -1.20
C VAL A 22 -5.51 -20.89 -0.59
N PRO A 23 -5.80 -21.97 -1.35
CA PRO A 23 -6.40 -23.18 -0.80
C PRO A 23 -5.61 -23.73 0.40
N GLY A 24 -6.32 -23.95 1.51
CA GLY A 24 -5.74 -24.43 2.77
C GLY A 24 -5.21 -23.33 3.71
N HIS A 25 -5.24 -22.06 3.29
CA HIS A 25 -4.91 -20.92 4.14
C HIS A 25 -6.15 -20.28 4.74
N ILE A 26 -6.00 -19.60 5.86
CA ILE A 26 -7.08 -18.95 6.61
C ILE A 26 -6.88 -17.44 6.80
N GLY A 27 -5.77 -16.89 6.27
CA GLY A 27 -5.28 -15.52 6.53
C GLY A 27 -4.29 -15.46 7.70
N GLY A 28 -3.48 -14.41 7.69
CA GLY A 28 -2.44 -14.21 8.71
C GLY A 28 -1.10 -14.86 8.43
N GLU A 29 -0.97 -15.63 7.34
CA GLU A 29 0.28 -16.30 6.97
C GLU A 29 1.39 -15.28 6.70
N SER A 30 1.06 -14.16 6.05
CA SER A 30 2.01 -13.06 5.80
C SER A 30 2.52 -12.46 7.10
N GLU A 31 1.65 -12.13 8.05
CA GLU A 31 2.03 -11.61 9.37
C GLU A 31 2.90 -12.62 10.15
N SER A 32 2.55 -13.92 10.11
CA SER A 32 3.30 -14.97 10.79
C SER A 32 4.73 -15.12 10.26
N ILE A 33 4.93 -14.97 8.95
CA ILE A 33 6.26 -14.99 8.32
C ILE A 33 7.07 -13.75 8.75
N ILE A 34 6.44 -12.57 8.73
CA ILE A 34 7.08 -11.32 9.15
C ILE A 34 7.48 -11.38 10.63
N GLY A 35 6.57 -11.84 11.49
CA GLY A 35 6.84 -12.00 12.92
C GLY A 35 7.99 -12.96 13.21
N SER A 36 7.99 -14.12 12.56
CA SER A 36 9.08 -15.10 12.69
C SER A 36 10.42 -14.53 12.22
N TRP A 37 10.42 -13.77 11.13
CA TRP A 37 11.63 -13.10 10.64
C TRP A 37 12.13 -12.02 11.60
N MET A 38 11.24 -11.14 12.09
CA MET A 38 11.64 -10.09 13.03
C MET A 38 12.23 -10.68 14.32
N LYS A 39 11.60 -11.75 14.85
CA LYS A 39 12.10 -12.46 16.02
C LYS A 39 13.47 -13.08 15.77
N ALA A 40 13.66 -13.77 14.64
CA ALA A 40 14.93 -14.41 14.30
C ALA A 40 16.07 -13.42 14.10
N ARG A 41 15.77 -12.18 13.66
CA ARG A 41 16.74 -11.11 13.44
C ARG A 41 16.87 -10.15 14.62
N ASN A 42 15.99 -10.24 15.61
CA ASN A 42 15.89 -9.31 16.73
C ASN A 42 15.88 -7.84 16.29
N ASN A 43 15.09 -7.54 15.23
CA ASN A 43 15.09 -6.25 14.55
C ASN A 43 13.75 -5.52 14.59
N ARG A 44 12.78 -5.96 15.43
CA ARG A 44 11.45 -5.32 15.54
C ARG A 44 11.53 -3.81 15.73
N GLN A 45 12.45 -3.35 16.57
CA GLN A 45 12.57 -1.93 16.92
C GLN A 45 13.08 -1.04 15.77
N SER A 46 13.68 -1.61 14.76
CA SER A 46 14.14 -0.91 13.56
C SER A 46 13.12 -0.96 12.41
N MET A 47 12.01 -1.71 12.57
CA MET A 47 10.98 -1.88 11.56
C MET A 47 9.74 -1.07 11.89
N VAL A 48 9.14 -0.45 10.88
CA VAL A 48 7.80 0.11 10.88
C VAL A 48 6.87 -0.93 10.25
N VAL A 49 6.00 -1.51 11.06
CA VAL A 49 5.09 -2.58 10.61
C VAL A 49 3.69 -2.04 10.48
N ALA A 50 3.17 -2.09 9.25
CA ALA A 50 1.79 -1.77 8.94
C ALA A 50 1.00 -3.06 8.70
N THR A 51 -0.17 -3.20 9.34
CA THR A 51 -1.14 -4.25 9.04
C THR A 51 -2.56 -3.70 9.01
N LYS A 52 -3.55 -4.54 8.66
CA LYS A 52 -4.90 -4.08 8.35
C LYS A 52 -5.95 -5.01 8.91
N VAL A 53 -7.13 -4.46 9.26
CA VAL A 53 -8.34 -5.18 9.73
C VAL A 53 -9.52 -4.87 8.83
N SER A 54 -10.57 -5.65 8.89
CA SER A 54 -11.87 -5.49 8.23
C SER A 54 -12.16 -6.52 7.12
N LYS A 55 -11.18 -6.98 6.35
CA LYS A 55 -11.39 -7.84 5.18
C LYS A 55 -11.13 -9.33 5.41
N MET A 56 -10.76 -9.75 6.62
CA MET A 56 -10.60 -11.17 6.92
C MET A 56 -11.97 -11.84 7.03
N ASP A 57 -12.20 -12.93 6.28
CA ASP A 57 -13.53 -13.59 6.18
C ASP A 57 -14.12 -13.99 7.54
N ARG A 58 -13.28 -14.43 8.48
CA ARG A 58 -13.72 -14.87 9.82
C ARG A 58 -13.80 -13.73 10.85
N LEU A 59 -13.25 -12.56 10.54
CA LEU A 59 -13.23 -11.35 11.39
C LEU A 59 -13.53 -10.10 10.53
N PRO A 60 -14.73 -10.03 9.89
CA PRO A 60 -15.05 -8.94 8.97
C PRO A 60 -15.50 -7.66 9.69
N GLY A 61 -15.28 -6.53 9.05
CA GLY A 61 -15.83 -5.25 9.46
C GLY A 61 -15.04 -4.51 10.53
N LEU A 62 -15.58 -3.36 10.97
CA LEU A 62 -14.91 -2.41 11.84
C LEU A 62 -15.62 -2.19 13.19
N SER A 63 -16.44 -3.16 13.64
CA SER A 63 -16.98 -3.10 15.00
C SER A 63 -15.85 -3.13 16.04
N ALA A 64 -16.06 -2.50 17.19
CA ALA A 64 -15.07 -2.46 18.26
C ALA A 64 -14.62 -3.88 18.66
N ALA A 65 -15.57 -4.81 18.80
CA ALA A 65 -15.26 -6.20 19.15
C ALA A 65 -14.34 -6.86 18.12
N ASN A 66 -14.59 -6.64 16.82
CA ASN A 66 -13.77 -7.20 15.74
C ASN A 66 -12.37 -6.55 15.70
N ILE A 67 -12.29 -5.22 15.82
CA ILE A 67 -11.01 -4.50 15.86
C ILE A 67 -10.11 -5.02 16.98
N PHE A 68 -10.67 -5.21 18.19
CA PHE A 68 -9.90 -5.76 19.31
C PHE A 68 -9.42 -7.18 19.04
N ALA A 69 -10.31 -8.07 18.60
CA ALA A 69 -9.97 -9.47 18.32
C ALA A 69 -8.91 -9.58 17.20
N ALA A 70 -9.10 -8.87 16.11
CA ALA A 70 -8.16 -8.85 14.98
C ALA A 70 -6.79 -8.28 15.37
N CYS A 71 -6.76 -7.21 16.18
CA CYS A 71 -5.50 -6.64 16.68
C CYS A 71 -4.72 -7.64 17.53
N GLU A 72 -5.37 -8.31 18.49
CA GLU A 72 -4.70 -9.33 19.33
C GLU A 72 -4.13 -10.48 18.48
N GLU A 73 -4.88 -10.95 17.51
CA GLU A 73 -4.41 -12.00 16.61
C GLU A 73 -3.25 -11.54 15.74
N SER A 74 -3.29 -10.31 15.19
CA SER A 74 -2.20 -9.73 14.42
C SER A 74 -0.93 -9.57 15.25
N LEU A 75 -1.03 -9.07 16.50
CA LEU A 75 0.10 -8.96 17.43
C LEU A 75 0.73 -10.34 17.72
N ASN A 76 -0.12 -11.36 17.94
CA ASN A 76 0.34 -12.73 18.17
C ASN A 76 1.08 -13.29 16.95
N ARG A 77 0.53 -13.12 15.73
CA ARG A 77 1.19 -13.59 14.49
C ARG A 77 2.48 -12.83 14.19
N LEU A 78 2.48 -11.52 14.39
CA LEU A 78 3.64 -10.65 14.23
C LEU A 78 4.69 -10.81 15.35
N GLN A 79 4.35 -11.52 16.44
CA GLN A 79 5.20 -11.75 17.61
C GLN A 79 5.77 -10.45 18.19
N THR A 80 4.91 -9.45 18.34
CA THR A 80 5.24 -8.09 18.80
C THR A 80 4.16 -7.57 19.75
N ASP A 81 4.50 -6.59 20.55
CA ASP A 81 3.61 -5.93 21.48
C ASP A 81 2.88 -4.72 20.87
N HIS A 82 3.29 -4.26 19.68
CA HIS A 82 2.66 -3.13 19.02
C HIS A 82 2.69 -3.21 17.49
N ILE A 83 1.73 -2.52 16.87
CA ILE A 83 1.61 -2.24 15.45
C ILE A 83 1.94 -0.76 15.24
N ASP A 84 2.81 -0.43 14.29
CA ASP A 84 3.17 0.97 14.04
C ASP A 84 2.07 1.71 13.28
N LEU A 85 1.45 1.07 12.27
CA LEU A 85 0.37 1.64 11.48
C LEU A 85 -0.74 0.60 11.28
N TYR A 86 -1.94 0.87 11.80
CA TYR A 86 -3.07 -0.05 11.72
C TYR A 86 -4.14 0.52 10.80
N TYR A 87 -4.37 -0.16 9.67
CA TYR A 87 -5.33 0.29 8.68
C TYR A 87 -6.71 -0.28 8.92
N SER A 88 -7.75 0.56 8.76
CA SER A 88 -9.05 0.10 8.30
C SER A 88 -8.91 -0.29 6.82
N HIS A 89 -8.92 -1.61 6.51
CA HIS A 89 -8.63 -2.13 5.16
C HIS A 89 -9.74 -1.81 4.15
N ALA A 90 -10.95 -1.60 4.65
CA ALA A 90 -12.09 -1.03 3.94
C ALA A 90 -12.99 -0.32 4.96
N ASP A 91 -13.82 0.59 4.47
CA ASP A 91 -14.90 1.18 5.25
C ASP A 91 -15.96 0.13 5.65
N ASP A 92 -16.63 0.38 6.74
CA ASP A 92 -17.78 -0.39 7.21
C ASP A 92 -18.91 0.56 7.62
N GLU A 93 -19.78 0.87 6.67
CA GLU A 93 -20.89 1.80 6.88
C GLU A 93 -21.96 1.24 7.84
N SER A 94 -21.91 -0.05 8.19
CA SER A 94 -22.82 -0.66 9.15
C SER A 94 -22.47 -0.35 10.60
N VAL A 95 -21.25 0.18 10.85
CA VAL A 95 -20.72 0.55 12.15
C VAL A 95 -20.60 2.07 12.25
N ALA A 96 -21.01 2.63 13.39
CA ALA A 96 -20.82 4.05 13.65
C ALA A 96 -19.32 4.40 13.66
N MET A 97 -18.94 5.49 13.01
CA MET A 97 -17.53 5.91 12.91
C MET A 97 -16.93 6.19 14.31
N GLU A 98 -17.73 6.69 15.22
CA GLU A 98 -17.37 6.92 16.63
C GLU A 98 -16.98 5.63 17.35
N GLU A 99 -17.67 4.51 17.06
CA GLU A 99 -17.36 3.19 17.62
C GLU A 99 -15.99 2.71 17.09
N THR A 100 -15.79 2.77 15.78
CA THR A 100 -14.53 2.39 15.13
C THR A 100 -13.35 3.20 15.67
N LEU A 101 -13.47 4.52 15.68
CA LEU A 101 -12.41 5.42 16.18
C LEU A 101 -12.19 5.28 17.68
N GLY A 102 -13.27 5.04 18.45
CA GLY A 102 -13.21 4.76 19.88
C GLY A 102 -12.46 3.46 20.20
N ALA A 103 -12.62 2.43 19.37
CA ALA A 103 -11.86 1.19 19.50
C ALA A 103 -10.35 1.42 19.24
N TYR A 104 -10.01 2.16 18.20
CA TYR A 104 -8.62 2.54 17.95
C TYR A 104 -8.02 3.40 19.08
N ALA A 105 -8.80 4.32 19.65
CA ALA A 105 -8.35 5.12 20.80
C ALA A 105 -7.93 4.23 21.97
N GLN A 106 -8.69 3.17 22.26
CA GLN A 106 -8.37 2.23 23.32
C GLN A 106 -7.10 1.43 23.00
N LEU A 107 -6.91 0.96 21.76
CA LEU A 107 -5.69 0.26 21.35
C LEU A 107 -4.45 1.14 21.43
N ILE A 108 -4.58 2.42 21.07
CA ILE A 108 -3.51 3.41 21.21
C ILE A 108 -3.18 3.67 22.68
N ALA A 109 -4.20 3.86 23.52
CA ALA A 109 -4.00 4.05 24.97
C ALA A 109 -3.35 2.83 25.65
N GLN A 110 -3.58 1.62 25.12
CA GLN A 110 -2.93 0.39 25.56
C GLN A 110 -1.51 0.22 25.01
N GLY A 111 -1.04 1.10 24.13
CA GLY A 111 0.25 1.00 23.46
C GLY A 111 0.35 -0.08 22.38
N LYS A 112 -0.78 -0.70 22.01
CA LYS A 112 -0.85 -1.77 20.99
C LYS A 112 -0.82 -1.26 19.57
N VAL A 113 -1.23 -0.02 19.33
CA VAL A 113 -1.24 0.66 18.03
C VAL A 113 -0.62 2.04 18.21
N ARG A 114 0.23 2.46 17.29
CA ARG A 114 0.83 3.81 17.32
C ARG A 114 0.02 4.81 16.50
N TYR A 115 -0.27 4.45 15.26
CA TYR A 115 -1.01 5.30 14.32
C TYR A 115 -2.06 4.49 13.58
N ILE A 116 -3.11 5.18 13.11
CA ILE A 116 -4.17 4.57 12.30
C ILE A 116 -4.22 5.19 10.91
N ALA A 117 -4.66 4.40 9.93
CA ALA A 117 -4.83 4.84 8.55
C ALA A 117 -6.05 4.18 7.91
N ALA A 118 -6.54 4.75 6.80
CA ALA A 118 -7.68 4.25 6.05
C ALA A 118 -7.24 3.67 4.70
N SER A 119 -7.99 2.69 4.19
CA SER A 119 -7.82 2.17 2.84
C SER A 119 -9.19 1.88 2.24
N ASN A 120 -9.37 2.17 0.97
CA ASN A 120 -10.64 1.96 0.26
C ASN A 120 -11.83 2.68 0.93
N PHE A 121 -11.64 3.88 1.39
CA PHE A 121 -12.69 4.80 1.86
C PHE A 121 -13.11 5.72 0.72
N SER A 122 -14.35 6.20 0.74
CA SER A 122 -14.71 7.32 -0.11
C SER A 122 -14.15 8.64 0.46
N PRO A 123 -13.93 9.67 -0.40
CA PRO A 123 -13.51 10.99 0.07
C PRO A 123 -14.43 11.58 1.14
N GLU A 124 -15.74 11.41 0.98
CA GLU A 124 -16.73 11.88 1.94
C GLU A 124 -16.59 11.19 3.30
N ARG A 125 -16.47 9.84 3.30
CA ARG A 125 -16.29 9.07 4.53
C ARG A 125 -14.99 9.40 5.24
N LEU A 126 -13.92 9.65 4.49
CA LEU A 126 -12.65 10.06 5.07
C LEU A 126 -12.77 11.43 5.75
N ARG A 127 -13.39 12.43 5.10
CA ARG A 127 -13.67 13.75 5.70
C ARG A 127 -14.54 13.61 6.96
N GLN A 128 -15.58 12.78 6.90
CA GLN A 128 -16.44 12.51 8.05
C GLN A 128 -15.65 11.91 9.22
N ALA A 129 -14.79 10.92 8.97
CA ALA A 129 -13.96 10.29 9.99
C ALA A 129 -13.03 11.31 10.69
N ILE A 130 -12.34 12.15 9.91
CA ILE A 130 -11.46 13.20 10.44
C ILE A 130 -12.26 14.20 11.30
N LYS A 131 -13.40 14.67 10.80
CA LYS A 131 -14.29 15.57 11.54
C LYS A 131 -14.76 14.97 12.87
N ILE A 132 -15.20 13.72 12.86
CA ILE A 132 -15.61 13.00 14.07
C ILE A 132 -14.45 12.86 15.05
N SER A 133 -13.24 12.58 14.57
CA SER A 133 -12.03 12.53 15.39
C SER A 133 -11.79 13.87 16.10
N GLU A 134 -11.86 14.98 15.40
CA GLU A 134 -11.67 16.33 15.94
C GLU A 134 -12.75 16.70 16.96
N GLU A 135 -14.03 16.50 16.62
CA GLU A 135 -15.16 16.84 17.49
C GLU A 135 -15.20 16.04 18.79
N ASN A 136 -14.71 14.79 18.78
CA ASN A 136 -14.75 13.88 19.93
C ASN A 136 -13.39 13.63 20.58
N ASN A 137 -12.34 14.35 20.16
CA ASN A 137 -10.97 14.14 20.63
C ASN A 137 -10.52 12.67 20.53
N LEU A 138 -10.83 12.04 19.39
CA LEU A 138 -10.44 10.68 19.03
C LEU A 138 -9.21 10.70 18.11
N PRO A 139 -8.49 9.58 17.97
CA PRO A 139 -7.39 9.49 17.03
C PRO A 139 -7.87 9.67 15.59
N SER A 140 -7.06 10.34 14.78
CA SER A 140 -7.34 10.64 13.38
C SER A 140 -6.54 9.74 12.45
N TYR A 141 -7.10 9.39 11.31
CA TYR A 141 -6.35 8.72 10.24
C TYR A 141 -5.24 9.65 9.74
N CYS A 142 -3.98 9.18 9.79
CA CYS A 142 -2.81 9.96 9.38
C CYS A 142 -2.41 9.73 7.92
N ALA A 143 -2.95 8.69 7.29
CA ALA A 143 -2.68 8.35 5.89
C ALA A 143 -3.85 7.59 5.28
N VAL A 144 -3.86 7.53 3.95
CA VAL A 144 -4.68 6.59 3.18
C VAL A 144 -3.79 5.59 2.44
N GLN A 145 -4.37 4.45 2.07
CA GLN A 145 -3.73 3.50 1.16
C GLN A 145 -4.72 3.16 0.05
N ASP A 146 -4.54 3.77 -1.12
CA ASP A 146 -5.44 3.62 -2.26
C ASP A 146 -4.70 3.15 -3.52
N LEU A 147 -5.48 2.61 -4.49
CA LEU A 147 -4.97 2.27 -5.80
C LEU A 147 -4.52 3.54 -6.53
N TYR A 148 -3.22 3.63 -6.83
CA TYR A 148 -2.70 4.72 -7.61
C TYR A 148 -1.38 4.33 -8.29
N ASN A 149 -1.31 4.53 -9.59
CA ASN A 149 -0.11 4.38 -10.39
C ASN A 149 -0.26 5.14 -11.72
N VAL A 150 0.78 5.20 -12.52
CA VAL A 150 0.79 6.00 -13.75
C VAL A 150 -0.26 5.59 -14.79
N VAL A 151 -0.84 4.39 -14.73
CA VAL A 151 -1.90 3.92 -15.63
C VAL A 151 -3.26 3.75 -14.95
N ASP A 152 -3.34 3.91 -13.61
CA ASP A 152 -4.56 3.90 -12.79
C ASP A 152 -4.63 5.19 -11.98
N ARG A 153 -5.06 6.27 -12.61
CA ARG A 153 -5.05 7.62 -12.03
C ARG A 153 -6.42 8.13 -11.65
N THR A 154 -7.40 7.86 -12.51
CA THR A 154 -8.70 8.56 -12.51
C THR A 154 -9.41 8.46 -11.15
N THR A 155 -9.46 7.28 -10.54
CA THR A 155 -10.19 7.09 -9.27
C THR A 155 -9.57 7.91 -8.14
N TYR A 156 -8.25 7.93 -8.03
CA TYR A 156 -7.57 8.68 -6.98
C TYR A 156 -7.56 10.18 -7.26
N GLU A 157 -7.24 10.58 -8.49
CA GLU A 157 -7.08 12.00 -8.87
C GLU A 157 -8.41 12.74 -9.02
N SER A 158 -9.56 12.05 -9.17
CA SER A 158 -10.86 12.72 -9.35
C SER A 158 -11.27 13.55 -8.12
N GLU A 159 -11.07 13.01 -6.92
CA GLU A 159 -11.49 13.69 -5.68
C GLU A 159 -10.58 13.33 -4.48
N MET A 160 -10.11 12.08 -4.39
CA MET A 160 -9.36 11.62 -3.23
C MET A 160 -8.02 12.37 -3.07
N ALA A 161 -7.31 12.65 -4.15
CA ALA A 161 -6.04 13.40 -4.09
C ALA A 161 -6.22 14.79 -3.47
N GLN A 162 -7.28 15.51 -3.88
CA GLN A 162 -7.59 16.82 -3.28
C GLN A 162 -8.02 16.67 -1.82
N THR A 163 -8.81 15.64 -1.50
CA THR A 163 -9.22 15.35 -0.12
C THR A 163 -8.01 15.09 0.79
N VAL A 164 -7.08 14.28 0.33
CA VAL A 164 -5.84 13.95 1.05
C VAL A 164 -5.00 15.22 1.28
N ALA A 165 -4.90 16.07 0.26
CA ALA A 165 -4.19 17.36 0.35
C ALA A 165 -4.86 18.32 1.34
N ASP A 166 -6.19 18.49 1.26
CA ASP A 166 -6.97 19.37 2.14
C ASP A 166 -6.89 18.94 3.61
N LEU A 167 -6.85 17.64 3.87
CA LEU A 167 -6.75 17.06 5.20
C LEU A 167 -5.31 17.03 5.74
N GLY A 168 -4.31 17.38 4.93
CA GLY A 168 -2.90 17.36 5.31
C GLY A 168 -2.36 15.98 5.67
N ILE A 169 -2.94 14.93 5.08
CA ILE A 169 -2.49 13.54 5.22
C ILE A 169 -1.83 13.04 3.93
N SER A 170 -1.38 11.80 3.88
CA SER A 170 -0.64 11.27 2.72
C SER A 170 -1.25 9.99 2.17
N ASN A 171 -1.00 9.70 0.89
CA ASN A 171 -1.27 8.38 0.30
C ASN A 171 -0.02 7.51 0.32
N ILE A 172 -0.22 6.23 0.66
CA ILE A 172 0.77 5.15 0.55
C ILE A 172 0.24 4.15 -0.49
N PRO A 173 0.33 4.45 -1.79
CA PRO A 173 -0.42 3.74 -2.81
C PRO A 173 0.01 2.29 -2.98
N PHE A 174 -0.99 1.40 -3.16
CA PHE A 174 -0.77 0.02 -3.58
C PHE A 174 -0.85 -0.13 -5.10
N TYR A 175 -0.32 -1.24 -5.61
CA TYR A 175 -0.16 -1.52 -7.05
C TYR A 175 0.62 -0.45 -7.82
N GLY A 176 1.61 0.19 -7.19
CA GLY A 176 2.44 1.21 -7.80
C GLY A 176 3.11 0.82 -9.12
N ILE A 177 3.28 -0.49 -9.39
CA ILE A 177 3.76 -1.04 -10.66
C ILE A 177 2.65 -1.76 -11.46
N ALA A 178 1.38 -1.42 -11.25
CA ALA A 178 0.22 -1.97 -11.96
C ALA A 178 0.24 -3.51 -12.04
N ARG A 179 0.32 -4.18 -10.89
CA ARG A 179 0.41 -5.66 -10.77
C ARG A 179 1.59 -6.28 -11.54
N GLY A 180 2.58 -5.49 -11.92
CA GLY A 180 3.74 -5.89 -12.70
C GLY A 180 3.69 -5.50 -14.18
N PHE A 181 2.61 -4.87 -14.67
CA PHE A 181 2.51 -4.38 -16.05
C PHE A 181 3.62 -3.34 -16.34
N LEU A 182 3.84 -2.41 -15.44
CA LEU A 182 4.82 -1.34 -15.55
C LEU A 182 6.29 -1.80 -15.39
N THR A 183 6.53 -3.11 -15.29
CA THR A 183 7.89 -3.67 -15.47
C THR A 183 8.28 -3.81 -16.93
N GLY A 184 7.35 -3.60 -17.88
CA GLY A 184 7.59 -3.74 -19.30
C GLY A 184 7.61 -5.18 -19.85
N LYS A 185 7.30 -6.19 -19.03
CA LYS A 185 7.28 -7.61 -19.46
C LYS A 185 6.10 -7.94 -20.36
N TYR A 186 5.02 -7.16 -20.30
CA TYR A 186 3.76 -7.40 -20.99
C TYR A 186 3.67 -6.49 -22.22
N ARG A 187 4.39 -6.83 -23.29
CA ARG A 187 4.41 -6.09 -24.54
C ARG A 187 3.43 -6.68 -25.56
N PRO A 188 3.04 -5.92 -26.61
CA PRO A 188 2.29 -6.49 -27.73
C PRO A 188 2.99 -7.74 -28.26
N GLY A 189 2.22 -8.84 -28.42
CA GLY A 189 2.76 -10.12 -28.88
C GLY A 189 3.43 -11.00 -27.82
N THR A 190 3.56 -10.56 -26.58
CA THR A 190 4.06 -11.40 -25.47
C THR A 190 2.97 -12.38 -25.04
N THR A 191 3.20 -13.69 -25.26
CA THR A 191 2.22 -14.75 -25.00
C THR A 191 2.34 -15.33 -23.60
N GLU A 192 3.55 -15.49 -23.07
CA GLU A 192 3.81 -16.12 -21.78
C GLU A 192 4.69 -15.23 -20.88
N VAL A 193 4.25 -15.02 -19.66
CA VAL A 193 5.02 -14.41 -18.56
C VAL A 193 4.82 -15.29 -17.35
N ASP A 194 5.90 -15.88 -16.82
CA ASP A 194 5.84 -16.66 -15.59
C ASP A 194 5.61 -15.73 -14.38
N SER A 195 4.35 -15.51 -14.08
CA SER A 195 3.93 -14.71 -12.92
C SER A 195 2.55 -15.11 -12.44
N LYS A 196 2.41 -15.32 -11.13
CA LYS A 196 1.09 -15.53 -10.50
C LYS A 196 0.15 -14.32 -10.67
N ARG A 197 0.69 -13.15 -10.97
CA ARG A 197 -0.06 -11.90 -11.24
C ARG A 197 -0.28 -11.63 -12.73
N ALA A 198 0.12 -12.55 -13.61
CA ALA A 198 0.05 -12.33 -15.07
C ALA A 198 -1.36 -11.97 -15.56
N ALA A 199 -2.39 -12.63 -15.04
CA ALA A 199 -3.79 -12.32 -15.40
C ALA A 199 -4.13 -10.86 -15.07
N GLY A 200 -3.92 -10.42 -13.84
CA GLY A 200 -4.20 -9.05 -13.43
C GLY A 200 -3.30 -8.00 -14.11
N ALA A 201 -2.05 -8.32 -14.45
CA ALA A 201 -1.19 -7.43 -15.21
C ALA A 201 -1.67 -7.25 -16.66
N ARG A 202 -2.24 -8.30 -17.27
CA ARG A 202 -2.79 -8.24 -18.63
C ARG A 202 -4.06 -7.40 -18.74
N GLU A 203 -4.78 -7.15 -17.67
CA GLU A 203 -5.92 -6.22 -17.65
C GLU A 203 -5.51 -4.80 -18.07
N TYR A 204 -4.23 -4.45 -17.85
CA TYR A 204 -3.64 -3.17 -18.28
C TYR A 204 -3.16 -3.15 -19.72
N ALA A 205 -3.18 -4.30 -20.44
CA ALA A 205 -2.63 -4.43 -21.78
C ALA A 205 -3.59 -3.82 -22.83
N ASN A 206 -3.37 -2.57 -23.19
CA ASN A 206 -4.09 -1.82 -24.21
C ASN A 206 -3.17 -0.76 -24.85
N ASP A 207 -3.59 -0.20 -25.99
CA ASP A 207 -2.76 0.72 -26.79
C ASP A 207 -2.35 1.97 -25.99
N LYS A 208 -3.26 2.53 -25.17
CA LYS A 208 -2.96 3.69 -24.30
C LYS A 208 -1.82 3.36 -23.34
N ASN A 209 -1.91 2.26 -22.63
CA ASN A 209 -0.91 1.86 -21.65
C ASN A 209 0.40 1.40 -22.28
N TYR A 210 0.36 0.88 -23.51
CA TYR A 210 1.59 0.63 -24.27
C TYR A 210 2.29 1.92 -24.69
N ALA A 211 1.54 2.99 -24.98
CA ALA A 211 2.15 4.30 -25.23
C ALA A 211 2.83 4.85 -23.95
N VAL A 212 2.25 4.61 -22.76
CA VAL A 212 2.92 4.95 -21.49
C VAL A 212 4.23 4.18 -21.35
N LEU A 213 4.24 2.85 -21.64
CA LEU A 213 5.48 2.07 -21.59
C LEU A 213 6.55 2.57 -22.58
N ALA A 214 6.14 3.05 -23.76
CA ALA A 214 7.09 3.61 -24.72
C ALA A 214 7.77 4.89 -24.19
N VAL A 215 7.01 5.79 -23.56
CA VAL A 215 7.57 6.96 -22.89
C VAL A 215 8.47 6.56 -21.70
N MET A 216 8.09 5.55 -20.95
CA MET A 216 8.94 5.03 -19.87
C MET A 216 10.26 4.44 -20.40
N ASP A 217 10.27 3.81 -21.58
CA ASP A 217 11.49 3.31 -22.23
C ASP A 217 12.45 4.48 -22.59
N GLU A 218 11.92 5.59 -23.13
CA GLU A 218 12.72 6.79 -23.42
C GLU A 218 13.35 7.38 -22.14
N ILE A 219 12.56 7.50 -21.09
CA ILE A 219 13.04 7.99 -19.78
C ILE A 219 14.07 7.02 -19.19
N SER A 220 13.85 5.71 -19.30
CA SER A 220 14.80 4.69 -18.86
C SER A 220 16.18 4.88 -19.47
N VAL A 221 16.24 5.12 -20.79
CA VAL A 221 17.51 5.40 -21.50
C VAL A 221 18.21 6.64 -20.95
N ALA A 222 17.46 7.71 -20.68
CA ALA A 222 17.99 8.94 -20.08
C ALA A 222 18.54 8.73 -18.65
N HIS A 223 18.01 7.73 -17.94
CA HIS A 223 18.42 7.35 -16.59
C HIS A 223 19.29 6.07 -16.56
N ASN A 224 20.24 5.93 -17.49
CA ASN A 224 21.20 4.82 -17.55
C ASN A 224 20.55 3.42 -17.65
N ASN A 225 19.46 3.33 -18.38
CA ASN A 225 18.64 2.12 -18.53
C ASN A 225 18.04 1.63 -17.18
N ALA A 226 17.61 2.56 -16.33
CA ALA A 226 16.91 2.21 -15.10
C ALA A 226 15.69 1.34 -15.39
N PRO A 227 15.42 0.29 -14.58
CA PRO A 227 14.25 -0.57 -14.74
C PRO A 227 12.95 0.23 -14.81
N LEU A 228 12.01 -0.15 -15.68
CA LEU A 228 10.74 0.59 -15.83
C LEU A 228 9.93 0.65 -14.52
N ALA A 229 10.01 -0.38 -13.69
CA ALA A 229 9.41 -0.36 -12.35
C ALA A 229 9.94 0.80 -11.49
N VAL A 230 11.22 1.16 -11.62
CA VAL A 230 11.84 2.29 -10.93
C VAL A 230 11.29 3.61 -11.44
N ILE A 231 11.11 3.74 -12.77
CA ILE A 231 10.48 4.92 -13.39
C ILE A 231 9.05 5.10 -12.85
N ALA A 232 8.25 4.00 -12.81
CA ALA A 232 6.88 4.03 -12.29
C ALA A 232 6.83 4.48 -10.82
N LEU A 233 7.71 3.94 -9.98
CA LEU A 233 7.79 4.31 -8.56
C LEU A 233 8.32 5.73 -8.36
N ALA A 234 9.24 6.19 -9.22
CA ALA A 234 9.75 7.56 -9.21
C ALA A 234 8.64 8.56 -9.57
N TRP A 235 7.82 8.24 -10.59
CA TRP A 235 6.65 9.07 -10.94
C TRP A 235 5.68 9.20 -9.75
N LEU A 236 5.40 8.09 -9.04
CA LEU A 236 4.55 8.13 -7.83
C LEU A 236 5.15 9.01 -6.73
N ARG A 237 6.45 8.88 -6.45
CA ARG A 237 7.12 9.72 -5.44
C ARG A 237 7.12 11.21 -5.78
N ALA A 238 7.01 11.55 -7.06
CA ALA A 238 6.90 12.94 -7.51
C ALA A 238 5.49 13.53 -7.31
N GLN A 239 4.47 12.72 -6.95
CA GLN A 239 3.12 13.23 -6.73
C GLN A 239 2.98 13.88 -5.35
N PRO A 240 2.36 15.08 -5.25
CA PRO A 240 2.36 15.88 -4.03
C PRO A 240 1.76 15.20 -2.80
N THR A 241 0.81 14.29 -3.00
CA THR A 241 0.08 13.60 -1.93
C THR A 241 0.64 12.22 -1.58
N VAL A 242 1.69 11.77 -2.28
CA VAL A 242 2.30 10.45 -2.05
C VAL A 242 3.51 10.57 -1.15
N SER A 243 3.48 9.89 0.00
CA SER A 243 4.64 9.83 0.89
C SER A 243 5.57 8.66 0.56
N ALA A 244 5.02 7.47 0.25
CA ALA A 244 5.82 6.30 -0.11
C ALA A 244 4.96 5.26 -0.86
N PRO A 245 5.26 4.93 -2.12
CA PRO A 245 4.58 3.82 -2.79
C PRO A 245 5.06 2.48 -2.22
N ILE A 246 4.13 1.54 -2.02
CA ILE A 246 4.50 0.17 -1.66
C ILE A 246 4.66 -0.70 -2.91
N ALA A 247 5.68 -1.56 -2.87
CA ALA A 247 5.94 -2.54 -3.91
C ALA A 247 6.40 -3.86 -3.30
N SER A 248 6.31 -4.94 -4.04
CA SER A 248 6.76 -6.25 -3.59
C SER A 248 7.62 -6.96 -4.63
N ALA A 249 8.66 -7.65 -4.15
CA ALA A 249 9.52 -8.53 -4.92
C ALA A 249 9.38 -9.97 -4.43
N ARG A 250 9.47 -10.96 -5.32
CA ARG A 250 9.46 -12.39 -4.98
C ARG A 250 10.86 -12.96 -4.82
N THR A 251 11.85 -12.33 -5.43
CA THR A 251 13.26 -12.72 -5.38
C THR A 251 14.13 -11.54 -5.02
N VAL A 252 15.38 -11.79 -4.64
CA VAL A 252 16.35 -10.72 -4.35
C VAL A 252 16.67 -9.92 -5.60
N GLU A 253 16.79 -10.58 -6.76
CA GLU A 253 17.06 -9.91 -8.04
C GLU A 253 15.95 -8.91 -8.40
N GLN A 254 14.67 -9.29 -8.17
CA GLN A 254 13.55 -8.36 -8.36
C GLN A 254 13.58 -7.21 -7.36
N LEU A 255 14.03 -7.46 -6.13
CA LEU A 255 14.21 -6.40 -5.14
C LEU A 255 15.32 -5.44 -5.57
N ASP A 256 16.44 -5.95 -6.04
CA ASP A 256 17.58 -5.16 -6.53
C ASP A 256 17.17 -4.24 -7.70
N GLU A 257 16.23 -4.72 -8.54
CA GLU A 257 15.64 -3.89 -9.60
C GLU A 257 14.81 -2.74 -9.04
N ILE A 258 13.91 -2.97 -8.06
CA ILE A 258 12.91 -1.99 -7.63
C ILE A 258 13.33 -1.10 -6.46
N ILE A 259 14.40 -1.47 -5.74
CA ILE A 259 14.87 -0.71 -4.58
C ILE A 259 15.66 0.56 -4.96
N GLN A 260 16.03 0.67 -6.22
CA GLN A 260 16.76 1.82 -6.72
C GLN A 260 15.93 3.10 -6.59
N ILE A 261 16.59 4.20 -6.26
CA ILE A 261 15.94 5.50 -6.15
C ILE A 261 16.53 6.42 -7.22
N ILE A 262 15.66 6.93 -8.08
CA ILE A 262 15.97 7.97 -9.05
C ILE A 262 14.96 9.10 -8.91
N ASP A 263 15.34 10.30 -9.27
CA ASP A 263 14.43 11.44 -9.35
C ASP A 263 14.16 11.76 -10.82
N LEU A 264 12.89 11.88 -11.18
CA LEU A 264 12.47 12.35 -12.49
C LEU A 264 12.48 13.87 -12.53
N SER A 265 12.88 14.45 -13.64
CA SER A 265 12.70 15.88 -13.89
C SER A 265 11.22 16.24 -13.99
N THR A 266 10.87 17.49 -13.75
CA THR A 266 9.49 18.00 -13.91
C THR A 266 8.93 17.67 -15.29
N SER A 267 9.73 17.82 -16.37
CA SER A 267 9.27 17.51 -17.73
C SER A 267 8.99 16.04 -17.95
N GLU A 268 9.75 15.10 -17.34
CA GLU A 268 9.49 13.66 -17.44
C GLU A 268 8.22 13.28 -16.68
N VAL A 269 7.99 13.87 -15.49
CA VAL A 269 6.75 13.68 -14.74
C VAL A 269 5.55 14.19 -15.52
N GLU A 270 5.64 15.37 -16.12
CA GLU A 270 4.60 15.96 -16.96
C GLU A 270 4.33 15.12 -18.23
N GLN A 271 5.37 14.62 -18.89
CA GLN A 271 5.26 13.77 -20.07
C GLN A 271 4.51 12.48 -19.75
N LEU A 272 4.89 11.79 -18.66
CA LEU A 272 4.18 10.58 -18.18
C LEU A 272 2.73 10.90 -17.79
N SER A 273 2.50 12.01 -17.12
CA SER A 273 1.18 12.44 -16.70
C SER A 273 0.29 12.79 -17.89
N ALA A 274 0.81 13.41 -18.93
CA ALA A 274 0.08 13.76 -20.14
C ALA A 274 -0.32 12.54 -20.97
N ILE A 275 0.60 11.57 -21.16
CA ILE A 275 0.32 10.36 -21.96
C ILE A 275 -0.63 9.39 -21.25
N SER A 276 -0.70 9.44 -19.92
CA SER A 276 -1.54 8.57 -19.10
C SER A 276 -2.88 9.18 -18.68
N ALA A 277 -3.15 10.44 -19.04
CA ALA A 277 -4.38 11.19 -18.71
C ALA A 277 -5.67 10.61 -19.33
#